data_d6eaef7e5cc2b8b686b6dfce46402dae
#
_entry.id   d6eaef7e5cc2b8b686b6dfce46402dae
#
_cell.length_a   1.000
_cell.length_b   1.000
_cell.length_c   1.000
_cell.angle_alpha   90.00
_cell.angle_beta   90.00
_cell.angle_gamma   90.00
#
_symmetry.space_group_name_H-M   'P 1'
#
loop_
_entity.id
_entity.type
_entity.pdbx_description
1 polymer ?
#
loop_
_entity_poly.entity_id
_entity_poly.type
_entity_poly.pdbx_seq_one_letter_code
_entity_poly.pdbx_strand_id
1 'polypeptide(L)'
;MLVVALPLVLAGCRGAPALAGTDLGGTPAPDFAGVDQNGQTVQMQGLRGRPVVLTFLYTQCPDVCPLTASKLRRVADGLGADAGRVAFVAVSVDPAHDDAAAARTFAEQHALSDRLQFLVGAQTDLAPIWSAYAVHAAPAPVSADPAERATAAYATRAAVHTDALYVIDRQGRERTFLRSDFDPPALTSTLRTLLAE
;
A
#
# COMPACT_ATOMS: atom_id res chain seq x y z
N MET A 1 -33.71 33.20 48.22
CA MET A 1 -33.50 31.95 47.45
C MET A 1 -32.74 32.31 46.19
N LEU A 2 -31.48 31.94 46.13
CA LEU A 2 -30.64 32.23 44.96
C LEU A 2 -30.63 30.95 44.08
N VAL A 3 -31.23 31.00 42.88
CA VAL A 3 -31.24 29.88 41.94
C VAL A 3 -29.96 29.98 41.11
N VAL A 4 -29.01 29.09 41.36
CA VAL A 4 -27.79 28.94 40.54
C VAL A 4 -28.14 28.08 39.35
N ALA A 5 -28.23 28.68 38.16
CA ALA A 5 -28.39 27.97 36.91
C ALA A 5 -27.02 27.38 36.47
N LEU A 6 -26.90 26.04 36.49
CA LEU A 6 -25.73 25.33 36.03
C LEU A 6 -25.82 25.20 34.48
N PRO A 7 -24.82 25.69 33.67
CA PRO A 7 -24.86 25.53 32.26
C PRO A 7 -24.61 24.08 31.88
N LEU A 8 -25.55 23.45 31.17
CA LEU A 8 -25.44 22.12 30.61
C LEU A 8 -24.54 22.23 29.37
N VAL A 9 -23.27 21.82 29.50
CA VAL A 9 -22.33 21.71 28.35
C VAL A 9 -22.71 20.46 27.56
N LEU A 10 -23.42 20.64 26.46
CA LEU A 10 -23.64 19.60 25.44
C LEU A 10 -22.30 19.30 24.77
N ALA A 11 -21.62 18.26 25.24
CA ALA A 11 -20.50 17.66 24.50
C ALA A 11 -21.08 17.02 23.26
N GLY A 12 -21.06 17.77 22.14
CA GLY A 12 -21.40 17.24 20.83
C GLY A 12 -20.44 16.12 20.47
N CYS A 13 -20.94 14.89 20.34
CA CYS A 13 -20.19 13.78 19.72
C CYS A 13 -19.82 14.19 18.30
N ARG A 14 -18.62 14.76 18.09
CA ARG A 14 -18.03 14.84 16.76
C ARG A 14 -17.75 13.42 16.32
N GLY A 15 -18.57 12.91 15.41
CA GLY A 15 -18.26 11.63 14.73
C GLY A 15 -16.83 11.66 14.23
N ALA A 16 -16.10 10.54 14.34
CA ALA A 16 -14.77 10.43 13.77
C ALA A 16 -14.84 10.79 12.27
N PRO A 17 -13.85 11.54 11.75
CA PRO A 17 -13.84 11.90 10.33
C PRO A 17 -13.85 10.63 9.48
N ALA A 18 -14.69 10.62 8.44
CA ALA A 18 -14.77 9.50 7.51
C ALA A 18 -13.40 9.32 6.82
N LEU A 19 -12.87 8.11 6.84
CA LEU A 19 -11.65 7.76 6.12
C LEU A 19 -11.98 7.54 4.64
N ALA A 20 -11.02 7.81 3.76
CA ALA A 20 -11.18 7.55 2.33
C ALA A 20 -11.21 6.04 2.05
N GLY A 21 -12.08 5.63 1.11
CA GLY A 21 -12.20 4.24 0.67
C GLY A 21 -13.31 3.46 1.37
N THR A 22 -13.30 2.15 1.19
CA THR A 22 -14.26 1.23 1.83
C THR A 22 -13.79 0.92 3.24
N ASP A 23 -14.65 1.12 4.23
CA ASP A 23 -14.35 0.82 5.64
C ASP A 23 -14.21 -0.70 5.84
N LEU A 24 -13.12 -1.13 6.46
CA LEU A 24 -12.83 -2.52 6.81
C LEU A 24 -13.10 -2.86 8.28
N GLY A 25 -13.68 -1.93 9.03
CA GLY A 25 -14.16 -2.16 10.39
C GLY A 25 -13.07 -2.27 11.46
N GLY A 26 -11.78 -2.06 11.12
CA GLY A 26 -10.69 -2.10 12.10
C GLY A 26 -10.31 -3.51 12.57
N THR A 27 -10.49 -4.52 11.73
CA THR A 27 -10.04 -5.89 12.00
C THR A 27 -8.50 -5.96 12.03
N PRO A 28 -7.88 -6.88 12.80
CA PRO A 28 -6.43 -7.05 12.75
C PRO A 28 -5.96 -7.36 11.33
N ALA A 29 -4.97 -6.60 10.87
CA ALA A 29 -4.34 -6.87 9.57
C ALA A 29 -3.58 -8.21 9.61
N PRO A 30 -3.65 -9.02 8.56
CA PRO A 30 -2.85 -10.22 8.44
C PRO A 30 -1.36 -9.93 8.62
N ASP A 31 -0.66 -10.80 9.37
CA ASP A 31 0.78 -10.72 9.48
C ASP A 31 1.45 -11.12 8.16
N PHE A 32 2.55 -10.45 7.85
CA PHE A 32 3.42 -10.83 6.74
C PHE A 32 4.88 -10.57 7.09
N ALA A 33 5.77 -11.23 6.39
CA ALA A 33 7.19 -10.95 6.37
C ALA A 33 7.71 -11.09 4.93
N GLY A 34 8.63 -10.22 4.54
CA GLY A 34 9.27 -10.24 3.23
C GLY A 34 10.58 -9.47 3.26
N VAL A 35 11.32 -9.51 2.16
CA VAL A 35 12.57 -8.76 1.98
C VAL A 35 12.33 -7.66 0.95
N ASP A 36 12.71 -6.43 1.28
CA ASP A 36 12.56 -5.31 0.37
C ASP A 36 13.71 -5.23 -0.66
N GLN A 37 13.60 -4.30 -1.59
CA GLN A 37 14.58 -4.05 -2.64
C GLN A 37 15.99 -3.68 -2.11
N ASN A 38 16.13 -3.37 -0.84
CA ASN A 38 17.41 -3.02 -0.19
C ASN A 38 17.96 -4.18 0.67
N GLY A 39 17.29 -5.35 0.63
CA GLY A 39 17.66 -6.52 1.42
C GLY A 39 17.25 -6.43 2.89
N GLN A 40 16.38 -5.47 3.25
CA GLN A 40 15.89 -5.32 4.61
C GLN A 40 14.64 -6.18 4.83
N THR A 41 14.59 -6.87 5.96
CA THR A 41 13.39 -7.61 6.36
C THR A 41 12.30 -6.63 6.79
N VAL A 42 11.13 -6.74 6.17
CA VAL A 42 9.93 -5.98 6.50
C VAL A 42 8.88 -6.95 7.05
N GLN A 43 8.38 -6.66 8.24
CA GLN A 43 7.35 -7.47 8.91
C GLN A 43 6.24 -6.57 9.40
N MET A 44 4.98 -7.01 9.29
CA MET A 44 3.82 -6.22 9.74
C MET A 44 3.95 -5.81 11.21
N GLN A 45 4.47 -6.69 12.07
CA GLN A 45 4.71 -6.39 13.49
C GLN A 45 5.71 -5.24 13.69
N GLY A 46 6.77 -5.17 12.87
CA GLY A 46 7.79 -4.11 12.90
C GLY A 46 7.28 -2.76 12.38
N LEU A 47 6.13 -2.74 11.72
CA LEU A 47 5.49 -1.53 11.21
C LEU A 47 4.50 -0.91 12.22
N ARG A 48 4.16 -1.60 13.30
CA ARG A 48 3.28 -1.05 14.35
C ARG A 48 3.83 0.27 14.91
N GLY A 49 2.93 1.14 15.31
CA GLY A 49 3.24 2.51 15.72
C GLY A 49 3.22 3.51 14.56
N ARG A 50 3.14 3.05 13.32
CA ARG A 50 3.01 3.86 12.11
C ARG A 50 1.81 3.41 11.29
N PRO A 51 1.02 4.31 10.69
CA PRO A 51 0.10 3.93 9.63
C PRO A 51 0.85 3.28 8.46
N VAL A 52 0.23 2.26 7.84
CA VAL A 52 0.80 1.54 6.70
C VAL A 52 -0.12 1.68 5.51
N VAL A 53 0.45 1.99 4.36
CA VAL A 53 -0.18 1.89 3.05
C VAL A 53 0.44 0.67 2.37
N LEU A 54 -0.34 -0.41 2.25
CA LEU A 54 0.08 -1.67 1.63
C LEU A 54 -0.60 -1.80 0.27
N THR A 55 0.18 -2.03 -0.78
CA THR A 55 -0.32 -2.23 -2.15
C THR A 55 0.42 -3.37 -2.85
N PHE A 56 -0.09 -3.78 -4.01
CA PHE A 56 0.41 -4.91 -4.77
C PHE A 56 0.72 -4.43 -6.19
N LEU A 57 1.99 -4.48 -6.58
CA LEU A 57 2.50 -3.89 -7.82
C LEU A 57 3.44 -4.86 -8.52
N TYR A 58 3.77 -4.57 -9.78
CA TYR A 58 4.91 -5.16 -10.46
C TYR A 58 5.64 -4.11 -11.32
N THR A 59 6.96 -4.28 -11.47
CA THR A 59 7.82 -3.22 -12.02
C THR A 59 7.61 -2.97 -13.50
N GLN A 60 7.17 -3.98 -14.26
CA GLN A 60 6.98 -3.89 -15.70
C GLN A 60 5.51 -3.63 -16.11
N CYS A 61 4.69 -3.19 -15.18
CA CYS A 61 3.29 -2.83 -15.44
C CYS A 61 3.23 -1.61 -16.38
N PRO A 62 2.51 -1.71 -17.51
CA PRO A 62 2.45 -0.60 -18.45
C PRO A 62 1.41 0.48 -18.09
N ASP A 63 0.59 0.26 -17.06
CA ASP A 63 -0.63 1.05 -16.84
C ASP A 63 -0.79 1.47 -15.38
N VAL A 64 -1.45 0.66 -14.55
CA VAL A 64 -1.92 1.08 -13.22
C VAL A 64 -0.80 1.23 -12.18
N CYS A 65 0.28 0.45 -12.25
CA CYS A 65 1.35 0.51 -11.23
C CYS A 65 2.13 1.82 -11.27
N PRO A 66 2.56 2.36 -12.44
CA PRO A 66 3.15 3.70 -12.52
C PRO A 66 2.21 4.80 -12.01
N LEU A 67 0.90 4.69 -12.32
CA LEU A 67 -0.09 5.63 -11.84
C LEU A 67 -0.23 5.58 -10.32
N THR A 68 -0.31 4.37 -9.74
CA THR A 68 -0.36 4.16 -8.29
C THR A 68 0.88 4.72 -7.61
N ALA A 69 2.08 4.43 -8.13
CA ALA A 69 3.33 4.97 -7.59
C ALA A 69 3.38 6.50 -7.63
N SER A 70 2.97 7.11 -8.75
CA SER A 70 2.89 8.57 -8.88
C SER A 70 1.90 9.19 -7.88
N LYS A 71 0.77 8.53 -7.63
CA LYS A 71 -0.21 8.97 -6.61
C LYS A 71 0.35 8.81 -5.19
N LEU A 72 1.04 7.69 -4.87
CA LEU A 72 1.70 7.50 -3.59
C LEU A 72 2.77 8.56 -3.34
N ARG A 73 3.52 8.94 -4.38
CA ARG A 73 4.47 10.07 -4.29
C ARG A 73 3.75 11.36 -3.89
N ARG A 74 2.62 11.68 -4.53
CA ARG A 74 1.82 12.88 -4.20
C ARG A 74 1.28 12.82 -2.77
N VAL A 75 0.89 11.63 -2.28
CA VAL A 75 0.50 11.43 -0.87
C VAL A 75 1.67 11.73 0.07
N ALA A 76 2.85 11.18 -0.21
CA ALA A 76 4.05 11.43 0.58
C ALA A 76 4.43 12.93 0.61
N ASP A 77 4.36 13.61 -0.55
CA ASP A 77 4.58 15.06 -0.64
C ASP A 77 3.51 15.83 0.15
N GLY A 78 2.26 15.42 0.06
CA GLY A 78 1.16 16.01 0.82
C GLY A 78 1.28 15.84 2.33
N LEU A 79 1.91 14.76 2.80
CA LEU A 79 2.22 14.55 4.23
C LEU A 79 3.35 15.46 4.70
N GLY A 80 4.27 15.88 3.82
CA GLY A 80 5.40 16.73 4.19
C GLY A 80 6.30 16.09 5.25
N ALA A 81 6.49 16.76 6.38
CA ALA A 81 7.31 16.27 7.49
C ALA A 81 6.78 14.96 8.12
N ASP A 82 5.49 14.71 8.02
CA ASP A 82 4.88 13.48 8.55
C ASP A 82 5.08 12.25 7.66
N ALA A 83 5.58 12.41 6.43
CA ALA A 83 5.76 11.30 5.50
C ALA A 83 6.66 10.17 6.05
N GLY A 84 7.69 10.51 6.84
CA GLY A 84 8.56 9.52 7.50
C GLY A 84 7.88 8.73 8.62
N ARG A 85 6.70 9.15 9.05
CA ARG A 85 5.89 8.49 10.08
C ARG A 85 4.88 7.49 9.49
N VAL A 86 4.78 7.41 8.16
CA VAL A 86 3.93 6.47 7.43
C VAL A 86 4.83 5.45 6.72
N ALA A 87 4.45 4.18 6.74
CA ALA A 87 5.12 3.14 5.98
C ALA A 87 4.37 2.94 4.64
N PHE A 88 5.10 3.03 3.53
CA PHE A 88 4.59 2.68 2.20
C PHE A 88 5.22 1.35 1.80
N VAL A 89 4.40 0.33 1.65
CA VAL A 89 4.84 -1.04 1.33
C VAL A 89 4.17 -1.47 0.04
N ALA A 90 4.96 -1.93 -0.92
CA ALA A 90 4.48 -2.63 -2.10
C ALA A 90 4.93 -4.10 -2.02
N VAL A 91 4.08 -5.01 -2.46
CA VAL A 91 4.41 -6.43 -2.59
C VAL A 91 4.38 -6.78 -4.08
N SER A 92 5.47 -7.36 -4.58
CA SER A 92 5.50 -7.81 -5.97
C SER A 92 4.44 -8.86 -6.25
N VAL A 93 3.80 -8.76 -7.41
CA VAL A 93 2.88 -9.78 -7.97
C VAL A 93 3.45 -10.46 -9.21
N ASP A 94 4.70 -10.15 -9.57
CA ASP A 94 5.42 -10.79 -10.69
C ASP A 94 6.84 -11.21 -10.27
N PRO A 95 6.98 -12.18 -9.36
CA PRO A 95 8.27 -12.61 -8.82
C PRO A 95 9.24 -13.15 -9.88
N ALA A 96 8.76 -13.47 -11.08
CA ALA A 96 9.61 -13.95 -12.17
C ALA A 96 10.44 -12.81 -12.79
N HIS A 97 9.97 -11.57 -12.70
CA HIS A 97 10.60 -10.41 -13.34
C HIS A 97 10.97 -9.29 -12.35
N ASP A 98 10.43 -9.34 -11.13
CA ASP A 98 10.68 -8.35 -10.09
C ASP A 98 11.80 -8.84 -9.15
N ASP A 99 13.02 -8.46 -9.47
CA ASP A 99 14.15 -8.60 -8.55
C ASP A 99 14.41 -7.28 -7.77
N ALA A 100 15.39 -7.32 -6.88
CA ALA A 100 15.76 -6.16 -6.09
C ALA A 100 16.26 -4.98 -6.95
N ALA A 101 16.89 -5.23 -8.10
CA ALA A 101 17.36 -4.18 -9.01
C ALA A 101 16.19 -3.54 -9.75
N ALA A 102 15.27 -4.33 -10.28
CA ALA A 102 14.05 -3.86 -10.93
C ALA A 102 13.20 -3.01 -9.97
N ALA A 103 13.01 -3.47 -8.73
CA ALA A 103 12.26 -2.75 -7.70
C ALA A 103 12.94 -1.42 -7.29
N ARG A 104 14.27 -1.38 -7.17
CA ARG A 104 15.00 -0.10 -6.96
C ARG A 104 14.80 0.86 -8.11
N THR A 105 14.97 0.39 -9.35
CA THR A 105 14.77 1.21 -10.55
C THR A 105 13.35 1.77 -10.61
N PHE A 106 12.34 0.95 -10.30
CA PHE A 106 10.95 1.40 -10.21
C PHE A 106 10.77 2.49 -9.14
N ALA A 107 11.30 2.30 -7.95
CA ALA A 107 11.21 3.29 -6.88
C ALA A 107 11.92 4.61 -7.25
N GLU A 108 13.08 4.55 -7.93
CA GLU A 108 13.82 5.71 -8.42
C GLU A 108 13.03 6.48 -9.48
N GLN A 109 12.49 5.80 -10.49
CA GLN A 109 11.69 6.40 -11.55
C GLN A 109 10.48 7.17 -11.04
N HIS A 110 9.93 6.73 -9.90
CA HIS A 110 8.77 7.37 -9.26
C HIS A 110 9.13 8.28 -8.08
N ALA A 111 10.43 8.54 -7.85
CA ALA A 111 10.94 9.35 -6.74
C ALA A 111 10.45 8.86 -5.35
N LEU A 112 10.45 7.55 -5.16
CA LEU A 112 10.04 6.85 -3.94
C LEU A 112 11.19 6.04 -3.30
N SER A 113 12.45 6.24 -3.71
CA SER A 113 13.61 5.42 -3.30
C SER A 113 13.80 5.33 -1.79
N ASP A 114 13.53 6.42 -1.09
CA ASP A 114 13.71 6.56 0.37
C ASP A 114 12.39 6.37 1.15
N ARG A 115 11.30 5.98 0.46
CA ARG A 115 9.96 5.92 1.05
C ARG A 115 9.25 4.60 0.84
N LEU A 116 9.42 3.96 -0.32
CA LEU A 116 8.74 2.72 -0.67
C LEU A 116 9.61 1.51 -0.28
N GLN A 117 9.04 0.62 0.51
CA GLN A 117 9.56 -0.72 0.75
C GLN A 117 8.88 -1.65 -0.24
N PHE A 118 9.59 -2.06 -1.28
CA PHE A 118 9.04 -2.94 -2.32
C PHE A 118 9.53 -4.37 -2.06
N LEU A 119 8.63 -5.20 -1.54
CA LEU A 119 8.92 -6.59 -1.21
C LEU A 119 9.05 -7.42 -2.49
N VAL A 120 10.20 -8.06 -2.62
CA VAL A 120 10.56 -8.94 -3.73
C VAL A 120 11.05 -10.27 -3.19
N GLY A 121 11.00 -11.33 -3.99
CA GLY A 121 11.44 -12.65 -3.59
C GLY A 121 10.82 -13.75 -4.45
N ALA A 122 10.97 -14.99 -4.05
CA ALA A 122 10.36 -16.11 -4.75
C ALA A 122 8.83 -16.10 -4.59
N GLN A 123 8.13 -16.71 -5.54
CA GLN A 123 6.67 -16.83 -5.45
C GLN A 123 6.23 -17.54 -4.15
N THR A 124 7.01 -18.50 -3.66
CA THR A 124 6.73 -19.20 -2.40
C THR A 124 6.72 -18.28 -1.19
N ASP A 125 7.45 -17.18 -1.24
CA ASP A 125 7.55 -16.20 -0.16
C ASP A 125 6.44 -15.13 -0.27
N LEU A 126 6.04 -14.75 -1.49
CA LEU A 126 5.08 -13.69 -1.75
C LEU A 126 3.63 -14.20 -1.79
N ALA A 127 3.39 -15.41 -2.28
CA ALA A 127 2.04 -15.97 -2.41
C ALA A 127 1.26 -16.08 -1.08
N PRO A 128 1.89 -16.39 0.07
CA PRO A 128 1.19 -16.31 1.36
C PRO A 128 0.68 -14.90 1.68
N ILE A 129 1.43 -13.85 1.30
CA ILE A 129 1.02 -12.46 1.52
C ILE A 129 -0.18 -12.13 0.62
N TRP A 130 -0.13 -12.52 -0.66
CA TRP A 130 -1.28 -12.33 -1.58
C TRP A 130 -2.55 -12.99 -1.04
N SER A 131 -2.43 -14.24 -0.59
CA SER A 131 -3.56 -15.00 -0.04
C SER A 131 -4.13 -14.35 1.22
N ALA A 132 -3.27 -13.87 2.12
CA ALA A 132 -3.67 -13.25 3.38
C ALA A 132 -4.48 -11.95 3.14
N TYR A 133 -4.15 -11.21 2.10
CA TYR A 133 -4.82 -9.97 1.71
C TYR A 133 -5.84 -10.16 0.57
N ALA A 134 -6.28 -11.38 0.31
CA ALA A 134 -7.26 -11.72 -0.74
C ALA A 134 -6.88 -11.15 -2.13
N VAL A 135 -5.57 -11.03 -2.41
CA VAL A 135 -5.05 -10.60 -3.70
C VAL A 135 -4.88 -11.82 -4.60
N HIS A 136 -5.61 -11.83 -5.70
CA HIS A 136 -5.37 -12.79 -6.76
C HIS A 136 -4.20 -12.27 -7.61
N ALA A 137 -3.11 -13.02 -7.67
CA ALA A 137 -1.98 -12.73 -8.54
C ALA A 137 -1.72 -13.95 -9.43
N ALA A 138 -1.84 -13.75 -10.74
CA ALA A 138 -1.44 -14.72 -11.75
C ALA A 138 -0.28 -14.10 -12.55
N PRO A 139 0.96 -14.58 -12.35
CA PRO A 139 2.10 -14.13 -13.14
C PRO A 139 1.83 -14.34 -14.63
N ALA A 140 2.31 -13.43 -15.47
CA ALA A 140 2.21 -13.60 -16.90
C ALA A 140 2.91 -14.91 -17.32
N PRO A 141 2.31 -15.73 -18.19
CA PRO A 141 2.95 -16.94 -18.67
C PRO A 141 4.24 -16.57 -19.43
N VAL A 142 5.35 -17.17 -19.00
CA VAL A 142 6.63 -17.01 -19.70
C VAL A 142 6.61 -17.97 -20.88
N SER A 143 6.57 -17.44 -22.12
CA SER A 143 6.73 -18.27 -23.32
C SER A 143 8.12 -18.93 -23.34
N ALA A 144 8.18 -20.22 -23.69
CA ALA A 144 9.43 -20.93 -23.88
C ALA A 144 10.19 -20.46 -25.14
N ASP A 145 9.51 -19.85 -26.13
CA ASP A 145 10.08 -19.39 -27.40
C ASP A 145 10.65 -17.95 -27.24
N PRO A 146 11.97 -17.76 -27.51
CA PRO A 146 12.59 -16.44 -27.51
C PRO A 146 11.99 -15.45 -28.52
N ALA A 147 11.49 -15.93 -29.68
CA ALA A 147 10.87 -15.10 -30.70
C ALA A 147 9.47 -14.67 -30.26
N GLU A 148 8.72 -15.53 -29.60
CA GLU A 148 7.44 -15.20 -28.99
C GLU A 148 7.61 -14.24 -27.82
N ARG A 149 8.66 -14.42 -27.00
CA ARG A 149 9.03 -13.47 -25.94
C ARG A 149 9.32 -12.08 -26.47
N ALA A 150 9.84 -11.94 -27.68
CA ALA A 150 10.13 -10.63 -28.27
C ALA A 150 8.88 -9.90 -28.78
N THR A 151 7.85 -10.65 -29.21
CA THR A 151 6.63 -10.09 -29.79
C THR A 151 5.43 -10.10 -28.83
N ALA A 152 5.28 -11.16 -28.07
CA ALA A 152 4.26 -11.29 -27.04
C ALA A 152 4.65 -10.56 -25.74
N ALA A 153 5.91 -10.18 -25.58
CA ALA A 153 6.47 -9.59 -24.38
C ALA A 153 5.71 -8.34 -23.89
N TYR A 154 5.03 -7.66 -24.76
CA TYR A 154 4.24 -6.48 -24.40
C TYR A 154 2.76 -6.80 -24.18
N ALA A 155 2.20 -7.74 -24.90
CA ALA A 155 0.76 -8.06 -24.83
C ALA A 155 0.41 -9.08 -23.75
N THR A 156 1.37 -9.90 -23.31
CA THR A 156 1.15 -10.98 -22.32
C THR A 156 1.74 -10.70 -20.94
N ARG A 157 2.45 -9.61 -20.74
CA ARG A 157 3.02 -9.20 -19.44
C ARG A 157 2.03 -8.52 -18.50
N ALA A 158 0.77 -8.54 -18.79
CA ALA A 158 -0.24 -8.15 -17.82
C ALA A 158 -0.38 -9.28 -16.80
N ALA A 159 0.43 -9.26 -15.75
CA ALA A 159 0.08 -10.02 -14.56
C ALA A 159 -1.32 -9.58 -14.16
N VAL A 160 -2.28 -10.50 -14.24
CA VAL A 160 -3.63 -10.21 -13.78
C VAL A 160 -3.59 -10.28 -12.27
N HIS A 161 -3.76 -9.14 -11.63
CA HIS A 161 -3.82 -9.11 -10.17
C HIS A 161 -4.96 -8.22 -9.70
N THR A 162 -5.38 -8.46 -8.47
CA THR A 162 -6.36 -7.61 -7.79
C THR A 162 -5.73 -6.23 -7.55
N ASP A 163 -6.38 -5.20 -8.05
CA ASP A 163 -6.03 -3.81 -7.74
C ASP A 163 -6.44 -3.49 -6.30
N ALA A 164 -5.49 -3.52 -5.39
CA ALA A 164 -5.71 -3.43 -3.95
C ALA A 164 -4.72 -2.48 -3.28
N LEU A 165 -5.26 -1.61 -2.43
CA LEU A 165 -4.51 -0.77 -1.52
C LEU A 165 -5.20 -0.79 -0.15
N TYR A 166 -4.49 -1.26 0.86
CA TYR A 166 -4.96 -1.34 2.24
C TYR A 166 -4.33 -0.22 3.05
N VAL A 167 -5.14 0.45 3.85
CA VAL A 167 -4.67 1.40 4.87
C VAL A 167 -4.84 0.77 6.24
N ILE A 168 -3.72 0.60 6.94
CA ILE A 168 -3.62 -0.05 8.23
C ILE A 168 -3.21 1.00 9.26
N ASP A 169 -3.83 0.99 10.43
CA ASP A 169 -3.53 1.97 11.49
C ASP A 169 -2.29 1.59 12.32
N ARG A 170 -1.93 2.47 13.25
CA ARG A 170 -0.78 2.31 14.13
C ARG A 170 -0.86 1.09 15.05
N GLN A 171 -2.07 0.57 15.30
CA GLN A 171 -2.31 -0.64 16.07
C GLN A 171 -2.25 -1.91 15.23
N GLY A 172 -2.08 -1.78 13.92
CA GLY A 172 -2.06 -2.90 12.97
C GLY A 172 -3.46 -3.39 12.63
N ARG A 173 -4.45 -2.50 12.53
CA ARG A 173 -5.83 -2.83 12.14
C ARG A 173 -6.11 -2.29 10.75
N GLU A 174 -6.73 -3.09 9.90
CA GLU A 174 -7.20 -2.67 8.58
C GLU A 174 -8.34 -1.65 8.73
N ARG A 175 -8.12 -0.45 8.23
CA ARG A 175 -9.08 0.64 8.34
C ARG A 175 -9.86 0.87 7.05
N THR A 176 -9.19 0.96 5.93
CA THR A 176 -9.86 1.15 4.64
C THR A 176 -9.18 0.39 3.52
N PHE A 177 -9.99 0.06 2.52
CA PHE A 177 -9.57 -0.48 1.23
C PHE A 177 -9.81 0.55 0.14
N LEU A 178 -8.82 0.72 -0.75
CA LEU A 178 -8.88 1.57 -1.92
C LEU A 178 -8.40 0.80 -3.16
N ARG A 179 -8.61 1.41 -4.31
CA ARG A 179 -8.08 0.94 -5.60
C ARG A 179 -7.16 2.00 -6.19
N SER A 180 -6.50 1.70 -7.30
CA SER A 180 -5.56 2.62 -7.98
C SER A 180 -6.19 3.96 -8.42
N ASP A 181 -7.51 4.04 -8.51
CA ASP A 181 -8.24 5.27 -8.81
C ASP A 181 -8.37 6.24 -7.61
N PHE A 182 -7.84 5.89 -6.44
CA PHE A 182 -7.92 6.72 -5.22
C PHE A 182 -7.48 8.18 -5.45
N ASP A 183 -8.08 9.10 -4.67
CA ASP A 183 -7.69 10.51 -4.63
C ASP A 183 -6.54 10.74 -3.63
N PRO A 184 -5.35 11.23 -4.07
CA PRO A 184 -4.21 11.46 -3.18
C PRO A 184 -4.48 12.42 -2.00
N PRO A 185 -5.14 13.57 -2.17
CA PRO A 185 -5.57 14.43 -1.06
C PRO A 185 -6.42 13.71 -0.01
N ALA A 186 -7.38 12.89 -0.44
CA ALA A 186 -8.25 12.14 0.47
C ALA A 186 -7.46 11.09 1.27
N LEU A 187 -6.54 10.36 0.62
CA LEU A 187 -5.65 9.41 1.31
C LEU A 187 -4.69 10.15 2.27
N THR A 188 -4.15 11.31 1.88
CA THR A 188 -3.31 12.14 2.76
C THR A 188 -4.09 12.56 4.02
N SER A 189 -5.35 12.99 3.87
CA SER A 189 -6.23 13.34 5.01
C SER A 189 -6.48 12.13 5.92
N THR A 190 -6.77 10.96 5.34
CA THR A 190 -6.93 9.69 6.06
C THR A 190 -5.69 9.37 6.90
N LEU A 191 -4.50 9.43 6.31
CA LEU A 191 -3.25 9.13 7.01
C LEU A 191 -2.96 10.13 8.13
N ARG A 192 -3.26 11.42 7.96
CA ARG A 192 -3.16 12.42 9.04
C ARG A 192 -4.10 12.10 10.19
N THR A 193 -5.33 11.66 9.91
CA THR A 193 -6.27 11.20 10.94
C THR A 193 -5.68 10.03 11.74
N LEU A 194 -5.14 9.01 11.04
CA LEU A 194 -4.56 7.83 11.68
C LEU A 194 -3.24 8.14 12.43
N LEU A 195 -2.50 9.16 12.02
CA LEU A 195 -1.33 9.64 12.77
C LEU A 195 -1.69 10.32 14.07
N ALA A 196 -2.91 10.86 14.18
CA ALA A 196 -3.41 11.55 15.38
C ALA A 196 -4.12 10.62 16.38
N GLU A 197 -4.51 9.39 15.95
CA GLU A 197 -5.05 8.33 16.82
C GLU A 197 -3.95 7.67 17.66
#